data_05c589390a24f4676f54f91f7d9b0d90
#
_entry.id   05c589390a24f4676f54f91f7d9b0d90
#
_cell.length_a   1.000
_cell.length_b   1.000
_cell.length_c   1.000
_cell.angle_alpha   90.00
_cell.angle_beta   90.00
_cell.angle_gamma   90.00
#
_symmetry.space_group_name_H-M   'P 1'
#
loop_
_entity.id
_entity.type
_entity.pdbx_description
1 polymer ?
#
loop_
_entity_poly.entity_id
_entity_poly.type
_entity_poly.pdbx_seq_one_letter_code
_entity_poly.pdbx_strand_id
1 'polypeptide(L)'
;LRVLESGFKPTLIIAIWRGGTPVGMALQEIMAYCGVESDHIAIRTSSYVGVDARGAVAVHGLNYIVKKICHDDRVLIVDDVFDTGDPIVAVIEELKKLARDNTPEAIRVAVPFFKPTRNETDIVPDYYEHETAEWLVFPHELDALEPDELRTHRPRIAEIIETAKNG
;
A
#
# COMPACT_ATOMS: atom_id res chain seq x y z
N LEU A 1 -4.12 5.84 13.38
CA LEU A 1 -5.02 5.59 14.52
C LEU A 1 -6.52 5.61 14.15
N ARG A 2 -6.92 6.28 13.06
CA ARG A 2 -8.32 6.38 12.59
C ARG A 2 -9.02 5.04 12.39
N VAL A 3 -8.28 4.00 11.99
CA VAL A 3 -8.83 2.64 11.85
C VAL A 3 -9.32 2.11 13.20
N LEU A 4 -8.53 2.28 14.27
CA LEU A 4 -8.94 1.90 15.63
C LEU A 4 -10.12 2.70 16.15
N GLU A 5 -10.10 4.03 15.95
CA GLU A 5 -11.15 4.95 16.36
C GLU A 5 -12.49 4.64 15.69
N SER A 6 -12.47 4.13 14.45
CA SER A 6 -13.68 3.71 13.74
C SER A 6 -14.30 2.43 14.27
N GLY A 7 -13.60 1.68 15.12
CA GLY A 7 -14.00 0.36 15.58
C GLY A 7 -13.87 -0.75 14.55
N PHE A 8 -13.29 -0.47 13.37
CA PHE A 8 -13.02 -1.48 12.36
C PHE A 8 -11.90 -2.42 12.83
N LYS A 9 -12.19 -3.70 12.88
CA LYS A 9 -11.28 -4.76 13.29
C LYS A 9 -10.95 -5.64 12.09
N PRO A 10 -9.90 -5.36 11.32
CA PRO A 10 -9.53 -6.18 10.18
C PRO A 10 -9.15 -7.58 10.64
N THR A 11 -9.60 -8.59 9.89
CA THR A 11 -9.13 -9.98 10.03
C THR A 11 -7.94 -10.24 9.12
N LEU A 12 -7.75 -9.37 8.11
CA LEU A 12 -6.69 -9.46 7.14
C LEU A 12 -6.19 -8.07 6.75
N ILE A 13 -4.86 -7.89 6.77
CA ILE A 13 -4.17 -6.69 6.31
C ILE A 13 -3.38 -7.02 5.05
N ILE A 14 -3.62 -6.28 3.97
CA ILE A 14 -2.90 -6.39 2.69
C ILE A 14 -2.09 -5.11 2.52
N ALA A 15 -0.77 -5.18 2.66
CA ALA A 15 0.13 -4.06 2.41
C ALA A 15 0.65 -4.10 0.96
N ILE A 16 0.55 -2.99 0.24
CA ILE A 16 1.08 -2.89 -1.12
C ILE A 16 2.59 -2.64 -1.04
N TRP A 17 3.35 -3.52 -1.64
CA TRP A 17 4.79 -3.37 -1.77
C TRP A 17 5.09 -2.30 -2.82
N ARG A 18 5.86 -1.27 -2.55
CA ARG A 18 6.88 -1.15 -1.50
C ARG A 18 6.40 -0.26 -0.33
N GLY A 19 5.78 0.87 -0.62
CA GLY A 19 5.50 1.95 0.32
C GLY A 19 4.49 1.58 1.41
N GLY A 20 3.47 0.80 1.07
CA GLY A 20 2.48 0.33 2.04
C GLY A 20 3.03 -0.63 3.10
N THR A 21 4.20 -1.24 2.88
CA THR A 21 4.75 -2.24 3.82
C THR A 21 5.14 -1.64 5.19
N PRO A 22 5.89 -0.54 5.28
CA PRO A 22 6.19 0.10 6.57
C PRO A 22 4.93 0.56 7.32
N VAL A 23 3.94 1.07 6.58
CA VAL A 23 2.66 1.52 7.14
C VAL A 23 1.85 0.33 7.65
N GLY A 24 1.75 -0.73 6.84
CA GLY A 24 1.05 -1.97 7.19
C GLY A 24 1.64 -2.65 8.41
N MET A 25 2.97 -2.71 8.52
CA MET A 25 3.67 -3.26 9.68
C MET A 25 3.36 -2.45 10.95
N ALA A 26 3.49 -1.12 10.88
CA ALA A 26 3.19 -0.26 12.03
C ALA A 26 1.72 -0.38 12.47
N LEU A 27 0.81 -0.48 11.51
CA LEU A 27 -0.62 -0.64 11.78
C LEU A 27 -0.90 -1.99 12.43
N GLN A 28 -0.33 -3.08 11.91
CA GLN A 28 -0.51 -4.43 12.43
C GLN A 28 -0.02 -4.52 13.89
N GLU A 29 1.15 -3.95 14.21
CA GLU A 29 1.69 -3.91 15.57
C GLU A 29 0.77 -3.17 16.54
N ILE A 30 0.25 -2.00 16.14
CA ILE A 30 -0.69 -1.24 16.99
C ILE A 30 -2.00 -2.01 17.18
N MET A 31 -2.53 -2.64 16.13
CA MET A 31 -3.75 -3.44 16.20
C MET A 31 -3.57 -4.64 17.15
N ALA A 32 -2.46 -5.37 17.01
CA ALA A 32 -2.12 -6.50 17.87
C ALA A 32 -1.98 -6.07 19.34
N TYR A 33 -1.32 -4.94 19.62
CA TYR A 33 -1.22 -4.37 20.96
C TYR A 33 -2.60 -4.05 21.56
N CYS A 34 -3.55 -3.63 20.72
CA CYS A 34 -4.94 -3.38 21.12
C CYS A 34 -5.82 -4.65 21.15
N GLY A 35 -5.25 -5.84 21.00
CA GLY A 35 -5.97 -7.11 21.04
C GLY A 35 -6.78 -7.42 19.77
N VAL A 36 -6.44 -6.77 18.63
CA VAL A 36 -7.02 -7.08 17.32
C VAL A 36 -6.06 -7.96 16.56
N GLU A 37 -6.34 -9.25 16.51
CA GLU A 37 -5.56 -10.22 15.74
C GLU A 37 -5.97 -10.17 14.27
N SER A 38 -4.97 -10.15 13.38
CA SER A 38 -5.17 -10.16 11.92
C SER A 38 -4.08 -10.98 11.24
N ASP A 39 -4.46 -11.72 10.19
CA ASP A 39 -3.48 -12.25 9.23
C ASP A 39 -3.00 -11.08 8.34
N HIS A 40 -1.79 -11.18 7.79
CA HIS A 40 -1.22 -10.08 7.02
C HIS A 40 -0.32 -10.58 5.90
N ILE A 41 -0.24 -9.80 4.83
CA ILE A 41 0.63 -10.09 3.69
C ILE A 41 1.05 -8.80 2.99
N ALA A 42 2.25 -8.83 2.40
CA ALA A 42 2.67 -7.85 1.41
C ALA A 42 2.43 -8.41 0.01
N ILE A 43 1.80 -7.63 -0.86
CA ILE A 43 1.57 -7.93 -2.27
C ILE A 43 2.28 -6.91 -3.15
N ARG A 44 2.49 -7.23 -4.41
CA ARG A 44 3.11 -6.31 -5.35
C ARG A 44 2.13 -5.90 -6.44
N THR A 45 2.09 -4.61 -6.75
CA THR A 45 1.48 -4.07 -7.97
C THR A 45 2.58 -3.67 -8.96
N SER A 46 2.29 -3.77 -10.25
CA SER A 46 3.18 -3.28 -11.31
C SER A 46 2.36 -2.75 -12.48
N SER A 47 2.72 -1.57 -12.98
CA SER A 47 2.09 -1.02 -14.20
C SER A 47 2.52 -1.84 -15.41
N TYR A 48 1.59 -2.14 -16.31
CA TYR A 48 1.92 -2.72 -17.60
C TYR A 48 2.55 -1.64 -18.50
N VAL A 49 3.76 -1.91 -18.99
CA VAL A 49 4.43 -1.07 -19.98
C VAL A 49 4.15 -1.69 -21.36
N GLY A 50 3.14 -1.18 -22.08
CA GLY A 50 2.79 -1.64 -23.42
C GLY A 50 1.93 -0.62 -24.16
N VAL A 51 1.98 -0.63 -25.50
CA VAL A 51 1.32 0.37 -26.38
C VAL A 51 -0.21 0.35 -26.21
N ASP A 52 -0.78 -0.80 -25.85
CA ASP A 52 -2.24 -1.01 -25.73
C ASP A 52 -2.74 -1.14 -24.27
N ALA A 53 -1.87 -0.97 -23.26
CA ALA A 53 -2.18 -1.24 -21.86
C ALA A 53 -2.01 -0.01 -20.96
N ARG A 54 -2.41 1.19 -21.42
CA ARG A 54 -2.38 2.40 -20.58
C ARG A 54 -3.31 2.21 -19.37
N GLY A 55 -2.73 2.24 -18.18
CA GLY A 55 -3.47 2.17 -16.92
C GLY A 55 -3.70 0.74 -16.38
N ALA A 56 -3.33 -0.32 -17.08
CA ALA A 56 -3.47 -1.66 -16.53
C ALA A 56 -2.42 -1.93 -15.45
N VAL A 57 -2.88 -2.30 -14.27
CA VAL A 57 -2.03 -2.67 -13.12
C VAL A 57 -2.13 -4.17 -12.89
N ALA A 58 -0.97 -4.86 -12.89
CA ALA A 58 -0.91 -6.26 -12.50
C ALA A 58 -0.73 -6.40 -10.99
N VAL A 59 -1.42 -7.37 -10.40
CA VAL A 59 -1.36 -7.68 -8.98
C VAL A 59 -0.72 -9.05 -8.78
N HIS A 60 0.27 -9.13 -7.88
CA HIS A 60 1.02 -10.34 -7.60
C HIS A 60 0.98 -10.66 -6.11
N GLY A 61 0.80 -11.95 -5.76
CA GLY A 61 0.89 -12.42 -4.38
C GLY A 61 -0.44 -12.72 -3.69
N LEU A 62 -1.60 -12.46 -4.31
CA LEU A 62 -2.92 -12.72 -3.70
C LEU A 62 -3.24 -14.22 -3.51
N ASN A 63 -2.52 -15.13 -4.16
CA ASN A 63 -2.80 -16.57 -4.09
C ASN A 63 -2.81 -17.16 -2.67
N TYR A 64 -2.04 -16.59 -1.75
CA TYR A 64 -2.03 -17.02 -0.35
C TYR A 64 -3.37 -16.69 0.31
N ILE A 65 -3.85 -15.48 0.11
CA ILE A 65 -5.06 -14.95 0.74
C ILE A 65 -6.29 -15.65 0.19
N VAL A 66 -6.40 -15.77 -1.13
CA VAL A 66 -7.58 -16.32 -1.81
C VAL A 66 -7.92 -17.76 -1.35
N LYS A 67 -6.93 -18.50 -0.86
CA LYS A 67 -7.13 -19.84 -0.31
C LYS A 67 -7.75 -19.86 1.09
N LYS A 68 -7.70 -18.74 1.80
CA LYS A 68 -8.12 -18.63 3.20
C LYS A 68 -9.32 -17.72 3.40
N ILE A 69 -9.45 -16.72 2.53
CA ILE A 69 -10.44 -15.66 2.65
C ILE A 69 -11.85 -16.19 2.55
N CYS A 70 -12.73 -15.64 3.36
CA CYS A 70 -14.15 -15.91 3.32
C CYS A 70 -14.97 -14.60 3.35
N HIS A 71 -16.27 -14.71 3.08
CA HIS A 71 -17.19 -13.57 3.01
C HIS A 71 -17.19 -12.72 4.30
N ASP A 72 -17.07 -13.36 5.46
CA ASP A 72 -17.12 -12.70 6.76
C ASP A 72 -15.82 -11.99 7.14
N ASP A 73 -14.77 -12.13 6.32
CA ASP A 73 -13.51 -11.44 6.55
C ASP A 73 -13.65 -9.93 6.36
N ARG A 74 -12.83 -9.21 7.09
CA ARG A 74 -12.69 -7.76 7.02
C ARG A 74 -11.28 -7.43 6.55
N VAL A 75 -11.18 -6.98 5.32
CA VAL A 75 -9.91 -6.69 4.65
C VAL A 75 -9.58 -5.21 4.82
N LEU A 76 -8.33 -4.94 5.19
CA LEU A 76 -7.74 -3.61 5.16
C LEU A 76 -6.58 -3.58 4.17
N ILE A 77 -6.74 -2.85 3.08
CA ILE A 77 -5.68 -2.59 2.11
C ILE A 77 -4.91 -1.36 2.58
N VAL A 78 -3.58 -1.45 2.60
CA VAL A 78 -2.71 -0.40 3.12
C VAL A 78 -1.67 -0.02 2.08
N ASP A 79 -1.53 1.29 1.84
CA ASP A 79 -0.44 1.86 1.06
C ASP A 79 0.11 3.12 1.75
N ASP A 80 1.21 3.70 1.27
CA ASP A 80 1.77 4.94 1.81
C ASP A 80 1.09 6.19 1.22
N VAL A 81 0.70 6.14 -0.04
CA VAL A 81 -0.01 7.23 -0.74
C VAL A 81 -1.15 6.68 -1.59
N PHE A 82 -2.31 7.27 -1.48
CA PHE A 82 -3.36 7.12 -2.49
C PHE A 82 -3.20 8.28 -3.50
N ASP A 83 -2.53 7.99 -4.62
CA ASP A 83 -2.29 8.95 -5.72
C ASP A 83 -3.40 8.83 -6.77
N THR A 84 -3.22 8.08 -7.87
CA THR A 84 -4.26 7.88 -8.89
C THR A 84 -5.40 6.98 -8.42
N GLY A 85 -5.14 6.09 -7.50
CA GLY A 85 -6.08 5.07 -7.03
C GLY A 85 -6.01 3.76 -7.81
N ASP A 86 -5.42 3.74 -9.01
CA ASP A 86 -5.36 2.55 -9.86
C ASP A 86 -4.79 1.30 -9.18
N PRO A 87 -3.69 1.38 -8.39
CA PRO A 87 -3.17 0.20 -7.71
C PRO A 87 -4.17 -0.40 -6.73
N ILE A 88 -4.91 0.43 -6.01
CA ILE A 88 -5.92 0.00 -5.03
C ILE A 88 -7.10 -0.65 -5.74
N VAL A 89 -7.62 -0.01 -6.79
CA VAL A 89 -8.71 -0.57 -7.63
C VAL A 89 -8.30 -1.93 -8.18
N ALA A 90 -7.10 -2.04 -8.76
CA ALA A 90 -6.61 -3.30 -9.31
C ALA A 90 -6.53 -4.40 -8.26
N VAL A 91 -6.09 -4.09 -7.03
CA VAL A 91 -6.06 -5.06 -5.93
C VAL A 91 -7.46 -5.51 -5.55
N ILE A 92 -8.42 -4.59 -5.42
CA ILE A 92 -9.81 -4.91 -5.07
C ILE A 92 -10.45 -5.77 -6.16
N GLU A 93 -10.28 -5.41 -7.42
CA GLU A 93 -10.85 -6.15 -8.56
C GLU A 93 -10.27 -7.55 -8.68
N GLU A 94 -8.92 -7.68 -8.59
CA GLU A 94 -8.28 -8.99 -8.67
C GLU A 94 -8.64 -9.87 -7.45
N LEU A 95 -8.76 -9.28 -6.25
CA LEU A 95 -9.25 -10.00 -5.07
C LEU A 95 -10.66 -10.53 -5.29
N LYS A 96 -11.59 -9.69 -5.76
CA LYS A 96 -12.99 -10.09 -6.06
C LYS A 96 -13.04 -11.18 -7.12
N LYS A 97 -12.29 -11.04 -8.19
CA LYS A 97 -12.21 -12.02 -9.29
C LYS A 97 -11.73 -13.39 -8.81
N LEU A 98 -10.71 -13.42 -7.94
CA LEU A 98 -10.13 -14.66 -7.45
C LEU A 98 -10.94 -15.29 -6.31
N ALA A 99 -11.47 -14.49 -5.39
CA ALA A 99 -12.25 -14.96 -4.23
C ALA A 99 -13.68 -15.38 -4.60
N ARG A 100 -14.25 -14.81 -5.66
CA ARG A 100 -15.63 -15.13 -6.14
C ARG A 100 -16.66 -15.01 -5.01
N ASP A 101 -17.37 -16.09 -4.71
CA ASP A 101 -18.40 -16.13 -3.65
C ASP A 101 -17.82 -15.93 -2.24
N ASN A 102 -16.51 -16.10 -2.06
CA ASN A 102 -15.80 -15.83 -0.82
C ASN A 102 -15.28 -14.38 -0.72
N THR A 103 -15.67 -13.51 -1.64
CA THR A 103 -15.27 -12.10 -1.59
C THR A 103 -15.73 -11.46 -0.26
N PRO A 104 -14.83 -10.86 0.51
CA PRO A 104 -15.18 -10.17 1.74
C PRO A 104 -16.20 -9.06 1.50
N GLU A 105 -17.21 -8.98 2.36
CA GLU A 105 -18.18 -7.89 2.32
C GLU A 105 -17.54 -6.56 2.72
N ALA A 106 -16.57 -6.57 3.66
CA ALA A 106 -15.91 -5.40 4.16
C ALA A 106 -14.47 -5.31 3.65
N ILE A 107 -14.24 -4.49 2.64
CA ILE A 107 -12.90 -4.11 2.15
C ILE A 107 -12.75 -2.62 2.37
N ARG A 108 -11.73 -2.21 3.15
CA ARG A 108 -11.41 -0.82 3.43
C ARG A 108 -9.97 -0.48 3.07
N VAL A 109 -9.72 0.81 2.87
CA VAL A 109 -8.41 1.33 2.44
C VAL A 109 -7.88 2.31 3.47
N ALA A 110 -6.62 2.14 3.86
CA ALA A 110 -5.93 3.04 4.78
C ALA A 110 -4.60 3.51 4.19
N VAL A 111 -4.39 4.81 4.17
CA VAL A 111 -3.16 5.46 3.72
C VAL A 111 -2.82 6.64 4.64
N PRO A 112 -1.55 6.95 4.91
CA PRO A 112 -1.22 8.22 5.57
C PRO A 112 -1.48 9.44 4.71
N PHE A 113 -1.29 9.35 3.39
CA PHE A 113 -1.44 10.47 2.47
C PHE A 113 -2.43 10.16 1.35
N PHE A 114 -3.34 11.10 1.11
CA PHE A 114 -4.29 11.08 0.00
C PHE A 114 -4.07 12.30 -0.91
N LYS A 115 -4.11 12.09 -2.23
CA LYS A 115 -4.02 13.15 -3.24
C LYS A 115 -5.33 13.30 -3.99
N PRO A 116 -6.32 14.05 -3.47
CA PRO A 116 -7.65 14.16 -4.06
C PRO A 116 -7.64 14.65 -5.50
N THR A 117 -6.71 15.57 -5.83
CA THR A 117 -6.60 16.18 -7.17
C THR A 117 -5.99 15.25 -8.22
N ARG A 118 -5.38 14.14 -7.79
CA ARG A 118 -4.77 13.14 -8.67
C ARG A 118 -5.55 11.85 -8.75
N ASN A 119 -6.57 11.71 -7.91
CA ASN A 119 -7.42 10.52 -7.92
C ASN A 119 -8.20 10.46 -9.24
N GLU A 120 -7.99 9.38 -9.99
CA GLU A 120 -8.63 9.09 -11.28
C GLU A 120 -9.74 8.03 -11.14
N THR A 121 -10.09 7.65 -9.90
CA THR A 121 -11.06 6.60 -9.57
C THR A 121 -12.22 7.15 -8.75
N ASP A 122 -13.29 6.37 -8.64
CA ASP A 122 -14.43 6.68 -7.76
C ASP A 122 -14.18 6.29 -6.29
N ILE A 123 -13.04 5.66 -5.98
CA ILE A 123 -12.69 5.23 -4.63
C ILE A 123 -12.00 6.38 -3.89
N VAL A 124 -12.45 6.61 -2.66
CA VAL A 124 -11.77 7.46 -1.69
C VAL A 124 -11.28 6.56 -0.56
N PRO A 125 -10.04 6.70 -0.07
CA PRO A 125 -9.58 5.87 1.04
C PRO A 125 -10.45 6.10 2.29
N ASP A 126 -10.83 5.01 2.98
CA ASP A 126 -11.67 5.08 4.19
C ASP A 126 -10.93 5.79 5.34
N TYR A 127 -9.61 5.65 5.36
CA TYR A 127 -8.76 6.21 6.40
C TYR A 127 -7.53 6.87 5.78
N TYR A 128 -7.41 8.17 5.98
CA TYR A 128 -6.20 8.93 5.65
C TYR A 128 -5.96 10.01 6.71
N GLU A 129 -4.72 10.48 6.82
CA GLU A 129 -4.36 11.50 7.79
C GLU A 129 -4.12 12.85 7.14
N HIS A 130 -3.49 12.86 5.97
CA HIS A 130 -3.08 14.08 5.28
C HIS A 130 -3.58 14.10 3.85
N GLU A 131 -4.07 15.26 3.41
CA GLU A 131 -4.28 15.56 1.99
C GLU A 131 -3.12 16.40 1.47
N THR A 132 -2.63 16.08 0.26
CA THR A 132 -1.56 16.84 -0.39
C THR A 132 -1.64 16.71 -1.90
N ALA A 133 -1.15 17.72 -2.62
CA ALA A 133 -0.91 17.65 -4.06
C ALA A 133 0.59 17.50 -4.38
N GLU A 134 1.45 17.59 -3.37
CA GLU A 134 2.88 17.63 -3.52
C GLU A 134 3.48 16.24 -3.80
N TRP A 135 4.69 16.23 -4.37
CA TRP A 135 5.50 15.03 -4.46
C TRP A 135 6.05 14.68 -3.07
N LEU A 136 5.89 13.43 -2.68
CA LEU A 136 6.35 12.94 -1.38
C LEU A 136 7.56 12.02 -1.59
N VAL A 137 8.57 12.18 -0.73
CA VAL A 137 9.72 11.28 -0.65
C VAL A 137 9.77 10.68 0.75
N PHE A 138 9.59 9.38 0.83
CA PHE A 138 9.56 8.68 2.10
C PHE A 138 10.94 8.25 2.58
N PRO A 139 11.13 8.04 3.90
CA PRO A 139 12.42 7.60 4.46
C PRO A 139 12.95 6.29 3.87
N HIS A 140 12.08 5.42 3.37
CA HIS A 140 12.42 4.14 2.76
C HIS A 140 12.68 4.24 1.25
N GLU A 141 12.53 5.42 0.64
CA GLU A 141 12.75 5.65 -0.78
C GLU A 141 14.11 6.33 -1.00
N LEU A 142 14.95 5.70 -1.82
CA LEU A 142 16.22 6.27 -2.26
C LEU A 142 16.24 6.45 -3.79
N ASP A 143 15.48 5.63 -4.50
CA ASP A 143 15.46 5.52 -5.95
C ASP A 143 14.93 6.80 -6.64
N ALA A 144 14.13 7.58 -5.91
CA ALA A 144 13.57 8.85 -6.38
C ALA A 144 14.46 10.08 -6.09
N LEU A 145 15.60 9.89 -5.40
CA LEU A 145 16.50 10.98 -5.05
C LEU A 145 17.62 11.13 -6.08
N GLU A 146 17.84 12.35 -6.54
CA GLU A 146 19.04 12.69 -7.30
C GLU A 146 20.29 12.56 -6.41
N PRO A 147 21.48 12.26 -6.99
CA PRO A 147 22.71 12.06 -6.21
C PRO A 147 23.05 13.21 -5.25
N ASP A 148 22.78 14.46 -5.63
CA ASP A 148 23.04 15.62 -4.78
C ASP A 148 22.01 15.75 -3.64
N GLU A 149 20.77 15.39 -3.87
CA GLU A 149 19.74 15.30 -2.83
C GLU A 149 20.07 14.20 -1.84
N LEU A 150 20.54 13.05 -2.33
CA LEU A 150 20.97 11.93 -1.48
C LEU A 150 22.15 12.36 -0.58
N ARG A 151 23.15 13.05 -1.13
CA ARG A 151 24.30 13.60 -0.35
C ARG A 151 23.85 14.59 0.71
N THR A 152 22.91 15.46 0.37
CA THR A 152 22.41 16.51 1.26
C THR A 152 21.57 15.93 2.39
N HIS A 153 20.64 15.05 2.08
CA HIS A 153 19.63 14.56 3.02
C HIS A 153 19.97 13.22 3.68
N ARG A 154 20.89 12.45 3.10
CA ARG A 154 21.30 11.11 3.54
C ARG A 154 22.82 10.90 3.39
N PRO A 155 23.69 11.76 3.95
CA PRO A 155 25.13 11.78 3.64
C PRO A 155 25.83 10.44 3.91
N ARG A 156 25.48 9.76 5.01
CA ARG A 156 26.06 8.46 5.34
C ARG A 156 25.66 7.35 4.37
N ILE A 157 24.45 7.39 3.88
CA ILE A 157 23.97 6.41 2.87
C ILE A 157 24.66 6.70 1.54
N ALA A 158 24.77 7.96 1.15
CA ALA A 158 25.50 8.37 -0.05
C ALA A 158 26.94 7.87 -0.07
N GLU A 159 27.67 8.06 1.03
CA GLU A 159 29.05 7.58 1.20
C GLU A 159 29.18 6.05 1.01
N ILE A 160 28.28 5.28 1.63
CA ILE A 160 28.26 3.81 1.53
C ILE A 160 27.99 3.38 0.09
N ILE A 161 27.00 4.00 -0.57
CA ILE A 161 26.62 3.68 -1.95
C ILE A 161 27.77 4.03 -2.91
N GLU A 162 28.42 5.17 -2.75
CA GLU A 162 29.54 5.60 -3.58
C GLU A 162 30.74 4.64 -3.41
N THR A 163 31.02 4.22 -2.19
CA THR A 163 32.07 3.23 -1.93
C THR A 163 31.77 1.89 -2.58
N ALA A 164 30.53 1.43 -2.50
CA ALA A 164 30.09 0.16 -3.10
C ALA A 164 30.09 0.18 -4.64
N LYS A 165 29.93 1.34 -5.27
CA LYS A 165 29.98 1.49 -6.74
C LYS A 165 31.41 1.55 -7.30
N ASN A 166 32.39 1.89 -6.46
CA ASN A 166 33.79 2.07 -6.85
C ASN A 166 34.68 0.86 -6.49
N GLY A 167 34.14 -0.16 -5.86
CA GLY A 167 34.81 -1.43 -5.52
C GLY A 167 34.27 -2.60 -6.33
#